data_0da59b6e696ac6138de805ae04a207f8
#
_entry.id   0da59b6e696ac6138de805ae04a207f8
#
_cell.length_a   1.000
_cell.length_b   1.000
_cell.length_c   1.000
_cell.angle_alpha   90.00
_cell.angle_beta   90.00
_cell.angle_gamma   90.00
#
_symmetry.space_group_name_H-M   'P 1'
#
loop_
_entity.id
_entity.type
_entity.pdbx_description
1 polymer ?
#
loop_
_entity_poly.entity_id
_entity_poly.type
_entity_poly.pdbx_seq_one_letter_code
_entity_poly.pdbx_strand_id
1 'polypeptide(L)'
;FRAQPVPGAESVEMEAHAVNLRPERDVTLHVEIYNPKGTIPLIVTPGGNGDTNGFGGFARNVAAASPELKVIIYDRRNLGMSEVNFGREPQMVEEGEDLHVLIDRLDVAPTALFGMSSGARSNLILASRYPEDIAALVIAPLTGGPYAAARLSEDYFFKYLADKQLTTRKHVEEVPIETMEELATTDLWSAYLLRNTYEKRDRFFNADIDDFLAAMAASGDHLQDTRYQTALGMDDQALAALDIPATLILHHDQYSDNLHPITNSRAATTLITNSSMKFAPHLPEILSELIPFVRKHTPRLK
;
A
#
# COMPACT_ATOMS: atom_id res chain seq x y z
N PHE A 1 2.60 -14.07 1.47
CA PHE A 1 1.25 -14.65 1.32
C PHE A 1 1.20 -15.65 0.14
N ARG A 2 1.87 -16.77 0.25
CA ARG A 2 1.64 -17.88 -0.68
C ARG A 2 0.43 -18.67 -0.21
N ALA A 3 -0.76 -18.12 -0.42
CA ALA A 3 -1.99 -18.84 -0.17
C ALA A 3 -2.16 -19.93 -1.22
N GLN A 4 -2.61 -21.12 -0.80
CA GLN A 4 -2.99 -22.17 -1.74
C GLN A 4 -4.13 -21.68 -2.63
N PRO A 5 -4.10 -21.96 -3.95
CA PRO A 5 -5.19 -21.57 -4.84
C PRO A 5 -6.52 -22.18 -4.37
N VAL A 6 -7.57 -21.35 -4.36
CA VAL A 6 -8.93 -21.87 -4.18
C VAL A 6 -9.41 -22.55 -5.47
N PRO A 7 -10.38 -23.49 -5.40
CA PRO A 7 -10.92 -24.12 -6.60
C PRO A 7 -11.35 -23.10 -7.65
N GLY A 8 -10.95 -23.29 -8.91
CA GLY A 8 -11.26 -22.42 -10.02
C GLY A 8 -10.36 -21.20 -10.20
N ALA A 9 -9.39 -20.98 -9.30
CA ALA A 9 -8.48 -19.84 -9.39
C ALA A 9 -7.66 -19.83 -10.71
N GLU A 10 -7.32 -21.00 -11.23
CA GLU A 10 -6.58 -21.16 -12.50
C GLU A 10 -7.39 -20.71 -13.73
N SER A 11 -8.72 -20.68 -13.64
CA SER A 11 -9.63 -20.33 -14.73
C SER A 11 -10.08 -18.86 -14.70
N VAL A 12 -9.62 -18.08 -13.73
CA VAL A 12 -9.98 -16.67 -13.60
C VAL A 12 -9.38 -15.86 -14.74
N GLU A 13 -10.26 -15.17 -15.51
CA GLU A 13 -9.84 -14.24 -16.55
C GLU A 13 -9.05 -13.08 -15.93
N MET A 14 -7.93 -12.70 -16.54
CA MET A 14 -7.08 -11.61 -16.09
C MET A 14 -6.57 -10.79 -17.27
N GLU A 15 -6.62 -9.49 -17.13
CA GLU A 15 -6.06 -8.51 -18.06
C GLU A 15 -4.98 -7.69 -17.34
N ALA A 16 -3.87 -7.40 -18.02
CA ALA A 16 -2.81 -6.56 -17.51
C ALA A 16 -2.69 -5.28 -18.35
N HIS A 17 -2.54 -4.15 -17.67
CA HIS A 17 -2.51 -2.83 -18.29
C HIS A 17 -1.38 -1.98 -17.72
N ALA A 18 -0.80 -1.11 -18.55
CA ALA A 18 0.00 0.02 -18.12
C ALA A 18 -0.90 1.26 -18.12
N VAL A 19 -1.26 1.76 -16.94
CA VAL A 19 -2.16 2.91 -16.78
C VAL A 19 -1.33 4.17 -16.55
N ASN A 20 -1.35 5.06 -17.54
CA ASN A 20 -0.66 6.35 -17.45
C ASN A 20 -1.51 7.35 -16.64
N LEU A 21 -0.95 7.87 -15.55
CA LEU A 21 -1.63 8.83 -14.67
C LEU A 21 -1.34 10.30 -15.03
N ARG A 22 -0.52 10.57 -16.08
CA ARG A 22 -0.24 11.94 -16.53
C ARG A 22 -1.47 12.60 -17.16
N PRO A 23 -1.62 13.95 -17.07
CA PRO A 23 -0.66 14.86 -16.45
C PRO A 23 -0.80 15.05 -14.94
N GLU A 24 -1.80 14.46 -14.28
CA GLU A 24 -2.09 14.70 -12.87
C GLU A 24 -0.99 14.14 -11.96
N ARG A 25 -0.48 12.94 -12.31
CA ARG A 25 0.61 12.26 -11.60
C ARG A 25 1.67 11.84 -12.60
N ASP A 26 2.92 12.15 -12.33
CA ASP A 26 4.02 11.86 -13.26
C ASP A 26 4.52 10.39 -13.14
N VAL A 27 3.60 9.45 -13.32
CA VAL A 27 3.88 8.02 -13.23
C VAL A 27 2.93 7.19 -14.08
N THR A 28 3.43 6.04 -14.55
CA THR A 28 2.64 4.96 -15.16
C THR A 28 2.63 3.76 -14.21
N LEU A 29 1.45 3.23 -13.87
CA LEU A 29 1.29 2.10 -12.99
C LEU A 29 0.98 0.83 -13.78
N HIS A 30 1.53 -0.30 -13.33
CA HIS A 30 1.12 -1.62 -13.76
C HIS A 30 -0.11 -2.06 -12.97
N VAL A 31 -1.12 -2.54 -13.68
CA VAL A 31 -2.42 -2.93 -13.12
C VAL A 31 -2.82 -4.29 -13.68
N GLU A 32 -3.28 -5.18 -12.82
CA GLU A 32 -3.92 -6.44 -13.22
C GLU A 32 -5.38 -6.42 -12.78
N ILE A 33 -6.28 -6.78 -13.68
CA ILE A 33 -7.73 -6.85 -13.45
C ILE A 33 -8.19 -8.29 -13.59
N TYR A 34 -8.60 -8.88 -12.49
CA TYR A 34 -9.20 -10.20 -12.44
C TYR A 34 -10.72 -10.09 -12.51
N ASN A 35 -11.38 -10.96 -13.27
CA ASN A 35 -12.79 -10.86 -13.63
C ASN A 35 -13.12 -9.49 -14.22
N PRO A 36 -12.60 -9.10 -15.39
CA PRO A 36 -12.79 -7.76 -15.96
C PRO A 36 -14.27 -7.42 -16.22
N LYS A 37 -15.14 -8.43 -16.36
CA LYS A 37 -16.60 -8.29 -16.50
C LYS A 37 -17.34 -8.22 -15.16
N GLY A 38 -16.65 -8.36 -14.06
CA GLY A 38 -17.21 -8.17 -12.71
C GLY A 38 -17.77 -6.76 -12.54
N THR A 39 -18.88 -6.63 -11.81
CA THR A 39 -19.57 -5.35 -11.65
C THR A 39 -19.35 -4.69 -10.30
N ILE A 40 -18.78 -5.38 -9.33
CA ILE A 40 -18.48 -4.83 -8.01
C ILE A 40 -16.97 -4.58 -7.93
N PRO A 41 -16.49 -3.32 -7.95
CA PRO A 41 -15.07 -3.04 -7.97
C PRO A 41 -14.44 -3.22 -6.57
N LEU A 42 -13.29 -3.88 -6.56
CA LEU A 42 -12.42 -4.03 -5.39
C LEU A 42 -10.98 -3.79 -5.81
N ILE A 43 -10.34 -2.80 -5.22
CA ILE A 43 -8.91 -2.54 -5.43
C ILE A 43 -8.11 -3.12 -4.26
N VAL A 44 -7.09 -3.90 -4.59
CA VAL A 44 -6.14 -4.50 -3.65
C VAL A 44 -4.85 -3.71 -3.68
N THR A 45 -4.47 -3.14 -2.53
CA THR A 45 -3.19 -2.44 -2.34
C THR A 45 -2.24 -3.33 -1.53
N PRO A 46 -1.20 -3.89 -2.14
CA PRO A 46 -0.24 -4.76 -1.47
C PRO A 46 0.49 -4.10 -0.30
N GLY A 47 0.92 -4.89 0.67
CA GLY A 47 1.71 -4.43 1.80
C GLY A 47 3.22 -4.54 1.58
N GLY A 48 4.01 -3.91 2.44
CA GLY A 48 5.48 -3.90 2.36
C GLY A 48 5.96 -3.36 1.01
N ASN A 49 6.92 -4.01 0.42
CA ASN A 49 7.37 -3.78 -0.97
C ASN A 49 6.69 -4.79 -1.94
N GLY A 50 5.47 -5.24 -1.59
CA GLY A 50 4.72 -6.19 -2.39
C GLY A 50 4.22 -5.59 -3.70
N ASP A 51 4.14 -6.46 -4.70
CA ASP A 51 3.76 -6.18 -6.06
C ASP A 51 2.73 -7.21 -6.57
N THR A 52 2.29 -7.06 -7.80
CA THR A 52 1.36 -8.00 -8.45
C THR A 52 1.94 -9.41 -8.52
N ASN A 53 3.25 -9.57 -8.70
CA ASN A 53 3.91 -10.88 -8.72
C ASN A 53 3.80 -11.58 -7.35
N GLY A 54 3.94 -10.84 -6.24
CA GLY A 54 3.82 -11.37 -4.88
C GLY A 54 2.38 -11.58 -4.41
N PHE A 55 1.47 -10.70 -4.80
CA PHE A 55 0.09 -10.64 -4.28
C PHE A 55 -0.99 -10.98 -5.31
N GLY A 56 -0.67 -11.14 -6.59
CA GLY A 56 -1.62 -11.52 -7.63
C GLY A 56 -2.35 -12.84 -7.34
N GLY A 57 -1.68 -13.78 -6.68
CA GLY A 57 -2.31 -15.01 -6.20
C GLY A 57 -3.45 -14.76 -5.20
N PHE A 58 -3.32 -13.76 -4.33
CA PHE A 58 -4.40 -13.34 -3.43
C PHE A 58 -5.58 -12.74 -4.23
N ALA A 59 -5.30 -11.79 -5.11
CA ALA A 59 -6.33 -11.16 -5.95
C ALA A 59 -7.08 -12.20 -6.80
N ARG A 60 -6.37 -13.14 -7.38
CA ARG A 60 -6.92 -14.27 -8.15
C ARG A 60 -7.84 -15.15 -7.29
N ASN A 61 -7.46 -15.45 -6.05
CA ASN A 61 -8.29 -16.24 -5.13
C ASN A 61 -9.57 -15.50 -4.75
N VAL A 62 -9.50 -14.19 -4.50
CA VAL A 62 -10.68 -13.36 -4.25
C VAL A 62 -11.63 -13.39 -5.46
N ALA A 63 -11.09 -13.22 -6.67
CA ALA A 63 -11.85 -13.24 -7.91
C ALA A 63 -12.49 -14.62 -8.18
N ALA A 64 -11.77 -15.71 -7.91
CA ALA A 64 -12.30 -17.06 -8.04
C ALA A 64 -13.44 -17.33 -7.06
N ALA A 65 -13.33 -16.87 -5.83
CA ALA A 65 -14.35 -17.04 -4.81
C ALA A 65 -15.60 -16.17 -5.04
N SER A 66 -15.49 -15.14 -5.88
CA SER A 66 -16.60 -14.22 -6.18
C SER A 66 -16.52 -13.68 -7.61
N PRO A 67 -17.10 -14.35 -8.62
CA PRO A 67 -17.02 -13.93 -10.03
C PRO A 67 -17.66 -12.57 -10.32
N GLU A 68 -18.50 -12.04 -9.45
CA GLU A 68 -19.09 -10.70 -9.60
C GLU A 68 -18.17 -9.56 -9.17
N LEU A 69 -17.09 -9.85 -8.45
CA LEU A 69 -16.08 -8.87 -8.11
C LEU A 69 -15.14 -8.64 -9.30
N LYS A 70 -14.99 -7.38 -9.69
CA LYS A 70 -13.88 -6.90 -10.51
C LYS A 70 -12.71 -6.62 -9.56
N VAL A 71 -11.77 -7.55 -9.45
CA VAL A 71 -10.64 -7.42 -8.53
C VAL A 71 -9.47 -6.80 -9.26
N ILE A 72 -9.08 -5.63 -8.80
CA ILE A 72 -8.00 -4.82 -9.37
C ILE A 72 -6.84 -4.86 -8.38
N ILE A 73 -5.67 -5.23 -8.83
CA ILE A 73 -4.42 -5.11 -8.08
C ILE A 73 -3.43 -4.32 -8.90
N TYR A 74 -2.60 -3.54 -8.27
CA TYR A 74 -1.62 -2.72 -8.97
C TYR A 74 -0.29 -2.70 -8.24
N ASP A 75 0.76 -2.44 -9.00
CA ASP A 75 2.06 -2.12 -8.45
C ASP A 75 2.09 -0.63 -8.11
N ARG A 76 2.35 -0.30 -6.85
CA ARG A 76 2.54 1.09 -6.44
C ARG A 76 3.78 1.67 -7.15
N ARG A 77 3.89 2.99 -7.25
CA ARG A 77 5.09 3.66 -7.78
C ARG A 77 6.36 3.06 -7.18
N ASN A 78 7.41 2.97 -7.94
CA ASN A 78 8.71 2.41 -7.57
C ASN A 78 8.72 0.90 -7.30
N LEU A 79 7.59 0.21 -7.36
CA LEU A 79 7.47 -1.23 -7.10
C LEU A 79 7.06 -2.02 -8.35
N GLY A 80 7.33 -3.32 -8.32
CA GLY A 80 6.94 -4.30 -9.35
C GLY A 80 7.18 -3.79 -10.77
N MET A 81 6.17 -3.76 -11.63
CA MET A 81 6.21 -3.30 -13.02
C MET A 81 5.87 -1.81 -13.21
N SER A 82 5.51 -1.07 -12.17
CA SER A 82 5.23 0.36 -12.26
C SER A 82 6.47 1.22 -12.47
N GLU A 83 6.32 2.41 -12.97
CA GLU A 83 7.41 3.34 -13.25
C GLU A 83 8.10 3.76 -11.96
N VAL A 84 9.42 4.02 -12.05
CA VAL A 84 10.20 4.57 -10.96
C VAL A 84 10.15 6.09 -11.06
N ASN A 85 9.52 6.70 -10.05
CA ASN A 85 9.46 8.15 -9.89
C ASN A 85 9.32 8.44 -8.39
N PHE A 86 10.35 9.04 -7.82
CA PHE A 86 10.35 9.47 -6.43
C PHE A 86 9.75 10.86 -6.35
N GLY A 87 8.50 10.97 -5.92
CA GLY A 87 7.84 12.26 -5.69
C GLY A 87 8.51 13.08 -4.58
N ARG A 88 7.94 14.23 -4.26
CA ARG A 88 8.46 15.15 -3.23
C ARG A 88 7.80 14.98 -1.87
N GLU A 89 6.67 14.30 -1.84
CA GLU A 89 5.90 14.02 -0.64
C GLU A 89 6.33 12.68 -0.01
N PRO A 90 5.96 12.38 1.25
CA PRO A 90 6.13 11.06 1.81
C PRO A 90 5.54 9.97 0.91
N GLN A 91 6.23 8.85 0.76
CA GLN A 91 5.86 7.80 -0.19
C GLN A 91 4.37 7.38 -0.08
N MET A 92 3.85 7.24 1.14
CA MET A 92 2.45 6.85 1.32
C MET A 92 1.45 7.92 0.88
N VAL A 93 1.85 9.19 0.90
CA VAL A 93 1.05 10.32 0.38
C VAL A 93 1.03 10.28 -1.13
N GLU A 94 2.20 10.11 -1.76
CA GLU A 94 2.30 9.94 -3.21
C GLU A 94 1.47 8.76 -3.71
N GLU A 95 1.54 7.63 -2.99
CA GLU A 95 0.77 6.43 -3.32
C GLU A 95 -0.75 6.63 -3.16
N GLY A 96 -1.20 7.39 -2.17
CA GLY A 96 -2.61 7.73 -1.98
C GLY A 96 -3.14 8.61 -3.10
N GLU A 97 -2.36 9.62 -3.51
CA GLU A 97 -2.69 10.49 -4.64
C GLU A 97 -2.72 9.72 -5.98
N ASP A 98 -1.75 8.82 -6.19
CA ASP A 98 -1.75 7.96 -7.38
C ASP A 98 -3.00 7.07 -7.43
N LEU A 99 -3.41 6.53 -6.28
CA LEU A 99 -4.58 5.68 -6.20
C LEU A 99 -5.87 6.45 -6.52
N HIS A 100 -5.99 7.71 -6.08
CA HIS A 100 -7.10 8.58 -6.48
C HIS A 100 -7.19 8.70 -8.01
N VAL A 101 -6.10 9.08 -8.67
CA VAL A 101 -6.09 9.22 -10.13
C VAL A 101 -6.30 7.88 -10.83
N LEU A 102 -5.78 6.77 -10.27
CA LEU A 102 -6.00 5.43 -10.82
C LEU A 102 -7.48 5.04 -10.79
N ILE A 103 -8.20 5.33 -9.70
CA ILE A 103 -9.65 5.08 -9.55
C ILE A 103 -10.42 5.83 -10.65
N ASP A 104 -10.07 7.10 -10.88
CA ASP A 104 -10.67 7.91 -11.95
C ASP A 104 -10.37 7.33 -13.35
N ARG A 105 -9.10 6.99 -13.64
CA ARG A 105 -8.69 6.41 -14.93
C ARG A 105 -9.37 5.09 -15.26
N LEU A 106 -9.70 4.31 -14.24
CA LEU A 106 -10.38 3.02 -14.40
C LEU A 106 -11.91 3.14 -14.38
N ASP A 107 -12.45 4.33 -14.07
CA ASP A 107 -13.89 4.62 -13.96
C ASP A 107 -14.60 3.64 -13.00
N VAL A 108 -14.04 3.48 -11.78
CA VAL A 108 -14.52 2.51 -10.79
C VAL A 108 -14.99 3.14 -9.48
N ALA A 109 -15.06 4.47 -9.39
CA ALA A 109 -15.56 5.16 -8.20
C ALA A 109 -17.09 5.06 -8.08
N PRO A 110 -17.63 4.96 -6.83
CA PRO A 110 -16.92 4.62 -5.62
C PRO A 110 -16.61 3.12 -5.53
N THR A 111 -15.43 2.78 -5.06
CA THR A 111 -14.91 1.40 -5.04
C THR A 111 -14.66 0.88 -3.61
N ALA A 112 -14.62 -0.45 -3.46
CA ALA A 112 -14.03 -1.03 -2.24
C ALA A 112 -12.50 -1.01 -2.32
N LEU A 113 -11.86 -0.74 -1.20
CA LEU A 113 -10.41 -0.81 -1.05
C LEU A 113 -10.04 -1.90 -0.05
N PHE A 114 -9.09 -2.75 -0.41
CA PHE A 114 -8.45 -3.71 0.49
C PHE A 114 -6.96 -3.37 0.58
N GLY A 115 -6.53 -2.88 1.73
CA GLY A 115 -5.14 -2.51 1.97
C GLY A 115 -4.47 -3.43 2.99
N MET A 116 -3.27 -3.92 2.65
CA MET A 116 -2.45 -4.70 3.56
C MET A 116 -1.31 -3.85 4.12
N SER A 117 -1.18 -3.78 5.46
CA SER A 117 -0.02 -3.17 6.12
C SER A 117 0.32 -1.77 5.54
N SER A 118 1.45 -1.60 4.85
CA SER A 118 1.80 -0.32 4.20
C SER A 118 0.78 0.11 3.15
N GLY A 119 0.17 -0.81 2.41
CA GLY A 119 -0.91 -0.52 1.47
C GLY A 119 -2.16 0.02 2.16
N ALA A 120 -2.44 -0.41 3.39
CA ALA A 120 -3.52 0.17 4.18
C ALA A 120 -3.26 1.64 4.54
N ARG A 121 -1.99 2.03 4.75
CA ARG A 121 -1.63 3.44 4.99
C ARG A 121 -1.93 4.32 3.78
N SER A 122 -1.56 3.88 2.59
CA SER A 122 -1.87 4.60 1.34
C SER A 122 -3.38 4.74 1.15
N ASN A 123 -4.14 3.67 1.44
CA ASN A 123 -5.61 3.70 1.40
C ASN A 123 -6.22 4.66 2.45
N LEU A 124 -5.62 4.77 3.64
CA LEU A 124 -6.06 5.73 4.66
C LEU A 124 -5.78 7.18 4.24
N ILE A 125 -4.67 7.45 3.57
CA ILE A 125 -4.39 8.78 3.01
C ILE A 125 -5.44 9.13 1.95
N LEU A 126 -5.73 8.22 1.02
CA LEU A 126 -6.82 8.43 0.06
C LEU A 126 -8.15 8.70 0.78
N ALA A 127 -8.49 7.88 1.78
CA ALA A 127 -9.73 7.99 2.54
C ALA A 127 -9.91 9.35 3.24
N SER A 128 -8.81 9.96 3.67
CA SER A 128 -8.84 11.26 4.34
C SER A 128 -8.97 12.44 3.37
N ARG A 129 -8.57 12.26 2.10
CA ARG A 129 -8.54 13.32 1.11
C ARG A 129 -9.68 13.24 0.10
N TYR A 130 -10.07 12.03 -0.27
CA TYR A 130 -11.05 11.72 -1.31
C TYR A 130 -12.04 10.64 -0.84
N PRO A 131 -12.79 10.89 0.25
CA PRO A 131 -13.73 9.91 0.79
C PRO A 131 -14.81 9.49 -0.21
N GLU A 132 -15.13 10.35 -1.18
CA GLU A 132 -16.11 10.08 -2.25
C GLU A 132 -15.72 8.94 -3.18
N ASP A 133 -14.43 8.63 -3.30
CA ASP A 133 -13.93 7.52 -4.10
C ASP A 133 -14.21 6.15 -3.47
N ILE A 134 -14.58 6.14 -2.19
CA ILE A 134 -14.58 4.92 -1.38
C ILE A 134 -16.00 4.54 -0.96
N ALA A 135 -16.43 3.36 -1.38
CA ALA A 135 -17.66 2.73 -0.91
C ALA A 135 -17.44 1.92 0.37
N ALA A 136 -16.30 1.25 0.48
CA ALA A 136 -15.94 0.42 1.62
C ALA A 136 -14.41 0.34 1.77
N LEU A 137 -13.92 0.38 3.01
CA LEU A 137 -12.50 0.26 3.33
C LEU A 137 -12.24 -1.01 4.14
N VAL A 138 -11.30 -1.85 3.67
CA VAL A 138 -10.82 -3.02 4.39
C VAL A 138 -9.34 -2.87 4.68
N ILE A 139 -8.97 -2.96 5.95
CA ILE A 139 -7.60 -2.86 6.47
C ILE A 139 -7.17 -4.23 6.98
N ALA A 140 -6.05 -4.79 6.46
CA ALA A 140 -5.65 -6.17 6.79
C ALA A 140 -4.12 -6.40 6.80
N PRO A 141 -3.45 -6.38 7.95
CA PRO A 141 -3.75 -5.71 9.21
C PRO A 141 -3.30 -4.25 9.20
N LEU A 142 -3.67 -3.50 10.24
CA LEU A 142 -3.23 -2.12 10.43
C LEU A 142 -1.80 -2.07 10.98
N THR A 143 -0.92 -1.33 10.30
CA THR A 143 0.40 -0.97 10.84
C THR A 143 0.25 0.26 11.72
N GLY A 144 0.69 0.21 12.97
CA GLY A 144 0.48 1.38 13.80
C GLY A 144 1.22 1.42 15.12
N GLY A 145 1.11 2.59 15.73
CA GLY A 145 1.57 2.92 17.06
C GLY A 145 3.06 3.27 17.18
N PRO A 146 3.43 3.86 18.33
CA PRO A 146 4.79 4.32 18.59
C PRO A 146 5.83 3.19 18.50
N TYR A 147 5.44 1.97 18.82
CA TYR A 147 6.33 0.82 18.74
C TYR A 147 6.66 0.46 17.29
N ALA A 148 5.68 0.44 16.40
CA ALA A 148 5.91 0.20 14.98
C ALA A 148 6.76 1.32 14.35
N ALA A 149 6.51 2.58 14.74
CA ALA A 149 7.31 3.72 14.32
C ALA A 149 8.77 3.58 14.76
N ALA A 150 9.01 3.28 16.05
CA ALA A 150 10.33 3.05 16.59
C ALA A 150 11.03 1.88 15.89
N ARG A 151 10.34 0.76 15.72
CA ARG A 151 10.88 -0.43 15.05
C ARG A 151 11.24 -0.18 13.60
N LEU A 152 10.38 0.49 12.86
CA LEU A 152 10.66 0.86 11.47
C LEU A 152 11.77 1.91 11.35
N SER A 153 11.93 2.79 12.36
CA SER A 153 13.05 3.74 12.40
C SER A 153 14.39 3.06 12.75
N GLU A 154 14.34 1.91 13.43
CA GLU A 154 15.53 1.09 13.72
C GLU A 154 15.91 0.17 12.56
N ASP A 155 14.96 -0.22 11.71
CA ASP A 155 15.25 -0.98 10.51
C ASP A 155 16.09 -0.12 9.56
N TYR A 156 17.02 -0.73 8.85
CA TYR A 156 18.01 -0.16 7.97
C TYR A 156 17.61 1.13 7.28
N PHE A 157 16.36 1.14 6.85
CA PHE A 157 15.80 2.17 6.01
C PHE A 157 15.44 3.42 6.80
N PHE A 158 14.68 3.25 7.88
CA PHE A 158 14.15 4.37 8.64
C PHE A 158 15.19 5.00 9.55
N LYS A 159 16.21 4.25 9.97
CA LYS A 159 17.34 4.80 10.69
C LYS A 159 18.14 5.79 9.83
N TYR A 160 18.34 5.48 8.55
CA TYR A 160 18.97 6.39 7.60
C TYR A 160 18.06 7.57 7.24
N LEU A 161 16.76 7.37 7.20
CA LEU A 161 15.78 8.41 6.92
C LEU A 161 15.56 9.34 8.11
N ALA A 162 15.61 8.79 9.31
CA ALA A 162 15.43 9.52 10.55
C ALA A 162 16.58 10.46 10.85
N ASP A 163 17.77 10.09 10.48
CA ASP A 163 18.95 10.93 10.70
C ASP A 163 19.20 11.80 9.46
N LYS A 164 18.58 12.99 9.44
CA LYS A 164 18.81 13.99 8.37
C LYS A 164 20.28 14.35 8.15
N GLN A 165 21.16 13.96 9.07
CA GLN A 165 22.60 14.15 8.93
C GLN A 165 23.24 13.00 8.16
N LEU A 166 22.57 11.85 8.08
CA LEU A 166 22.96 10.71 7.29
C LEU A 166 22.37 10.78 5.89
N THR A 167 22.56 11.86 5.19
CA THR A 167 22.62 11.72 3.76
C THR A 167 23.78 10.76 3.49
N THR A 168 23.57 9.71 2.75
CA THR A 168 24.59 8.75 2.29
C THR A 168 25.85 9.46 1.82
N ARG A 169 25.74 10.67 1.33
CA ARG A 169 26.85 11.59 1.02
C ARG A 169 27.74 11.94 2.20
N LYS A 170 27.25 11.93 3.46
CA LYS A 170 28.08 12.20 4.63
C LYS A 170 28.87 11.00 5.12
N HIS A 171 28.36 9.80 4.96
CA HIS A 171 29.10 8.58 5.26
C HIS A 171 30.23 8.31 4.27
N VAL A 172 30.19 8.95 3.12
CA VAL A 172 31.16 8.78 2.04
C VAL A 172 31.79 10.15 1.70
N GLU A 173 32.11 10.93 2.75
CA GLU A 173 32.76 12.25 2.58
C GLU A 173 34.07 12.20 1.76
N GLU A 174 34.65 11.01 1.59
CA GLU A 174 35.85 10.80 0.78
C GLU A 174 35.56 10.35 -0.67
N VAL A 175 34.32 9.90 -0.98
CA VAL A 175 33.92 9.51 -2.33
C VAL A 175 32.53 10.08 -2.62
N PRO A 176 32.41 11.07 -3.51
CA PRO A 176 31.13 11.64 -3.84
C PRO A 176 30.25 10.57 -4.51
N ILE A 177 29.04 10.36 -3.98
CA ILE A 177 28.01 9.54 -4.61
C ILE A 177 27.12 10.48 -5.43
N GLU A 178 27.13 10.29 -6.73
CA GLU A 178 26.42 11.16 -7.70
C GLU A 178 25.31 10.40 -8.41
N THR A 179 25.29 9.05 -8.30
CA THR A 179 24.35 8.21 -9.03
C THR A 179 23.69 7.17 -8.13
N MET A 180 22.50 6.70 -8.53
CA MET A 180 21.80 5.61 -7.85
C MET A 180 22.59 4.30 -7.89
N GLU A 181 23.39 4.07 -8.94
CA GLU A 181 24.24 2.88 -9.05
C GLU A 181 25.37 2.91 -8.02
N GLU A 182 26.03 4.04 -7.84
CA GLU A 182 27.05 4.24 -6.80
C GLU A 182 26.43 4.09 -5.40
N LEU A 183 25.26 4.69 -5.17
CA LEU A 183 24.51 4.54 -3.92
C LEU A 183 24.23 3.07 -3.62
N ALA A 184 23.79 2.31 -4.61
CA ALA A 184 23.47 0.90 -4.48
C ALA A 184 24.66 0.02 -4.13
N THR A 185 25.88 0.42 -4.49
CA THR A 185 27.11 -0.33 -4.17
C THR A 185 27.62 -0.04 -2.75
N THR A 186 27.18 1.06 -2.13
CA THR A 186 27.70 1.54 -0.84
C THR A 186 26.71 1.46 0.30
N ASP A 187 25.42 1.28 0.01
CA ASP A 187 24.34 1.26 0.99
C ASP A 187 23.51 -0.02 0.88
N LEU A 188 23.43 -0.77 1.99
CA LEU A 188 22.66 -2.01 2.09
C LEU A 188 21.18 -1.81 1.76
N TRP A 189 20.64 -0.64 2.08
CA TRP A 189 19.26 -0.32 1.79
C TRP A 189 19.01 -0.11 0.31
N SER A 190 19.87 0.64 -0.34
CA SER A 190 19.81 0.83 -1.78
C SER A 190 19.96 -0.51 -2.50
N ALA A 191 20.82 -1.40 -2.00
CA ALA A 191 20.91 -2.78 -2.48
C ALA A 191 19.62 -3.58 -2.25
N TYR A 192 18.91 -3.35 -1.15
CA TYR A 192 17.61 -3.96 -0.88
C TYR A 192 16.52 -3.47 -1.85
N LEU A 193 16.43 -2.16 -2.08
CA LEU A 193 15.51 -1.60 -3.08
C LEU A 193 15.80 -2.13 -4.48
N LEU A 194 17.07 -2.16 -4.88
CA LEU A 194 17.49 -2.71 -6.16
C LEU A 194 17.15 -4.19 -6.30
N ARG A 195 17.27 -4.96 -5.25
CA ARG A 195 16.88 -6.37 -5.23
C ARG A 195 15.38 -6.54 -5.48
N ASN A 196 14.55 -5.68 -4.91
CA ASN A 196 13.09 -5.72 -5.09
C ASN A 196 12.63 -5.14 -6.44
N THR A 197 13.49 -4.38 -7.09
CA THR A 197 13.24 -3.78 -8.41
C THR A 197 14.11 -4.39 -9.50
N TYR A 198 14.60 -5.60 -9.32
CA TYR A 198 15.60 -6.25 -10.19
C TYR A 198 15.25 -6.21 -11.66
N GLU A 199 13.98 -6.44 -12.02
CA GLU A 199 13.51 -6.37 -13.41
C GLU A 199 13.48 -4.92 -13.97
N LYS A 200 13.68 -3.91 -13.09
CA LYS A 200 13.67 -2.49 -13.44
C LYS A 200 14.97 -1.78 -13.11
N ARG A 201 15.99 -2.55 -12.87
CA ARG A 201 17.32 -2.08 -12.49
C ARG A 201 17.74 -0.82 -13.25
N ASP A 202 17.60 -0.84 -14.57
CA ASP A 202 18.01 0.31 -15.40
C ASP A 202 17.18 1.57 -15.14
N ARG A 203 15.88 1.43 -14.88
CA ARG A 203 15.00 2.57 -14.55
C ARG A 203 15.32 3.14 -13.17
N PHE A 204 15.63 2.28 -12.20
CA PHE A 204 16.05 2.71 -10.88
C PHE A 204 17.41 3.43 -10.92
N PHE A 205 18.36 2.93 -11.68
CA PHE A 205 19.66 3.56 -11.83
C PHE A 205 19.63 4.88 -12.58
N ASN A 206 18.63 5.07 -13.44
CA ASN A 206 18.40 6.35 -14.14
C ASN A 206 17.58 7.35 -13.33
N ALA A 207 17.08 6.98 -12.14
CA ALA A 207 16.38 7.92 -11.26
C ALA A 207 17.35 8.96 -10.70
N ASP A 208 16.84 10.16 -10.47
CA ASP A 208 17.60 11.23 -9.85
C ASP A 208 17.89 10.91 -8.38
N ILE A 209 19.15 10.98 -7.98
CA ILE A 209 19.58 10.64 -6.62
C ILE A 209 19.10 11.68 -5.60
N ASP A 210 19.02 12.94 -5.96
CA ASP A 210 18.56 13.99 -5.06
C ASP A 210 17.05 13.87 -4.82
N ASP A 211 16.28 13.54 -5.84
CA ASP A 211 14.84 13.23 -5.70
C ASP A 211 14.64 11.99 -4.81
N PHE A 212 15.42 10.93 -5.00
CA PHE A 212 15.38 9.74 -4.15
C PHE A 212 15.66 10.09 -2.68
N LEU A 213 16.75 10.79 -2.41
CA LEU A 213 17.15 11.17 -1.05
C LEU A 213 16.13 12.10 -0.39
N ALA A 214 15.55 13.03 -1.14
CA ALA A 214 14.50 13.92 -0.65
C ALA A 214 13.21 13.16 -0.29
N ALA A 215 12.77 12.25 -1.15
CA ALA A 215 11.59 11.42 -0.91
C ALA A 215 11.78 10.49 0.31
N MET A 216 12.99 9.96 0.48
CA MET A 216 13.32 9.13 1.63
C MET A 216 13.33 9.94 2.92
N ALA A 217 13.90 11.14 2.92
CA ALA A 217 13.88 12.03 4.08
C ALA A 217 12.45 12.43 4.46
N ALA A 218 11.63 12.82 3.48
CA ALA A 218 10.22 13.17 3.72
C ALA A 218 9.43 11.99 4.32
N SER A 219 9.66 10.77 3.82
CA SER A 219 9.02 9.56 4.33
C SER A 219 9.45 9.25 5.78
N GLY A 220 10.72 9.43 6.10
CA GLY A 220 11.24 9.24 7.46
C GLY A 220 10.67 10.24 8.45
N ASP A 221 10.64 11.51 8.11
CA ASP A 221 10.03 12.56 8.94
C ASP A 221 8.55 12.28 9.21
N HIS A 222 7.82 11.88 8.16
CA HIS A 222 6.42 11.56 8.28
C HIS A 222 6.16 10.38 9.24
N LEU A 223 6.99 9.34 9.18
CA LEU A 223 6.84 8.15 10.05
C LEU A 223 7.23 8.40 11.51
N GLN A 224 8.02 9.43 11.79
CA GLN A 224 8.42 9.80 13.15
C GLN A 224 7.47 10.78 13.85
N ASP A 225 6.40 11.18 13.21
CA ASP A 225 5.41 12.05 13.83
C ASP A 225 4.80 11.37 15.04
N THR A 226 5.06 11.93 16.22
CA THR A 226 4.61 11.39 17.51
C THR A 226 3.09 11.41 17.68
N ARG A 227 2.37 12.06 16.80
CA ARG A 227 0.89 12.08 16.79
C ARG A 227 0.29 10.77 16.26
N TYR A 228 1.09 9.93 15.58
CA TYR A 228 0.65 8.66 15.01
C TYR A 228 0.60 7.56 16.08
N GLN A 229 -0.43 7.61 16.93
CA GLN A 229 -0.57 6.65 18.03
C GLN A 229 -1.22 5.34 17.60
N THR A 230 -2.28 5.40 16.80
CA THR A 230 -3.08 4.24 16.39
C THR A 230 -2.64 3.70 15.04
N ALA A 231 -2.50 4.55 14.02
CA ALA A 231 -2.08 4.17 12.67
C ALA A 231 -0.83 4.95 12.27
N LEU A 232 0.12 4.28 11.62
CA LEU A 232 1.27 4.95 11.05
C LEU A 232 0.85 5.80 9.85
N GLY A 233 1.24 7.07 9.85
CA GLY A 233 0.94 8.01 8.77
C GLY A 233 -0.35 8.79 8.93
N MET A 234 -1.11 8.56 10.02
CA MET A 234 -2.34 9.30 10.30
C MET A 234 -2.55 9.44 11.81
N ASP A 235 -2.79 10.66 12.30
CA ASP A 235 -3.09 10.87 13.70
C ASP A 235 -4.52 10.43 14.06
N ASP A 236 -4.75 10.26 15.37
CA ASP A 236 -6.03 9.75 15.88
C ASP A 236 -7.21 10.70 15.60
N GLN A 237 -6.96 12.00 15.49
CA GLN A 237 -7.99 12.98 15.14
C GLN A 237 -8.39 12.82 13.67
N ALA A 238 -7.42 12.64 12.78
CA ALA A 238 -7.68 12.38 11.35
C ALA A 238 -8.39 11.04 11.15
N LEU A 239 -8.00 9.98 11.90
CA LEU A 239 -8.71 8.69 11.86
C LEU A 239 -10.18 8.83 12.30
N ALA A 240 -10.44 9.58 13.36
CA ALA A 240 -11.80 9.82 13.85
C ALA A 240 -12.63 10.68 12.90
N ALA A 241 -11.99 11.48 12.06
CA ALA A 241 -12.64 12.35 11.08
C ALA A 241 -12.92 11.66 9.73
N LEU A 242 -12.51 10.41 9.56
CA LEU A 242 -12.78 9.68 8.32
C LEU A 242 -14.29 9.51 8.08
N ASP A 243 -14.75 10.00 6.94
CA ASP A 243 -16.16 9.90 6.51
C ASP A 243 -16.30 8.77 5.47
N ILE A 244 -16.15 7.54 5.92
CA ILE A 244 -16.24 6.33 5.08
C ILE A 244 -17.53 5.57 5.41
N PRO A 245 -18.32 5.16 4.42
CA PRO A 245 -19.59 4.47 4.64
C PRO A 245 -19.48 3.20 5.49
N ALA A 246 -18.41 2.42 5.30
CA ALA A 246 -18.15 1.20 6.07
C ALA A 246 -16.66 0.88 6.10
N THR A 247 -16.16 0.46 7.28
CA THR A 247 -14.78 0.01 7.46
C THR A 247 -14.74 -1.36 8.14
N LEU A 248 -13.95 -2.27 7.58
CA LEU A 248 -13.65 -3.59 8.17
C LEU A 248 -12.16 -3.69 8.46
N ILE A 249 -11.81 -3.98 9.70
CA ILE A 249 -10.43 -4.22 10.12
C ILE A 249 -10.26 -5.73 10.30
N LEU A 250 -9.43 -6.35 9.46
CA LEU A 250 -9.06 -7.75 9.55
C LEU A 250 -7.72 -7.86 10.26
N HIS A 251 -7.73 -8.54 11.39
CA HIS A 251 -6.50 -8.82 12.14
C HIS A 251 -6.13 -10.29 11.97
N HIS A 252 -4.84 -10.56 11.72
CA HIS A 252 -4.36 -11.88 11.34
C HIS A 252 -4.30 -12.88 12.51
N ASP A 253 -4.19 -12.40 13.78
CA ASP A 253 -4.11 -13.22 14.97
C ASP A 253 -4.72 -12.47 16.17
N GLN A 254 -5.06 -13.19 17.22
CA GLN A 254 -5.35 -12.61 18.54
C GLN A 254 -4.06 -12.10 19.24
N TYR A 255 -2.88 -12.54 18.77
CA TYR A 255 -1.58 -12.08 19.20
C TYR A 255 -1.04 -11.05 18.20
N SER A 256 -0.33 -10.04 18.72
CA SER A 256 0.27 -9.00 17.90
C SER A 256 1.65 -9.42 17.44
N ASP A 257 1.97 -9.13 16.19
CA ASP A 257 3.37 -8.94 15.82
C ASP A 257 3.80 -7.50 16.13
N ASN A 258 5.09 -7.24 15.96
CA ASN A 258 5.69 -5.97 16.35
C ASN A 258 5.27 -4.77 15.48
N LEU A 259 4.79 -5.01 14.27
CA LEU A 259 4.38 -3.97 13.31
C LEU A 259 2.86 -3.78 13.29
N HIS A 260 2.12 -4.79 13.71
CA HIS A 260 0.66 -4.84 13.64
C HIS A 260 0.07 -5.19 15.02
N PRO A 261 0.19 -4.29 16.02
CA PRO A 261 -0.34 -4.57 17.34
C PRO A 261 -1.88 -4.67 17.34
N ILE A 262 -2.43 -5.70 17.94
CA ILE A 262 -3.88 -5.87 18.07
C ILE A 262 -4.54 -4.68 18.78
N THR A 263 -3.83 -4.05 19.71
CA THR A 263 -4.28 -2.85 20.41
C THR A 263 -4.59 -1.70 19.44
N ASN A 264 -3.80 -1.56 18.37
CA ASN A 264 -3.98 -0.54 17.35
C ASN A 264 -5.19 -0.84 16.47
N SER A 265 -5.41 -2.09 16.07
CA SER A 265 -6.62 -2.49 15.35
C SER A 265 -7.89 -2.24 16.19
N ARG A 266 -7.84 -2.50 17.50
CA ARG A 266 -8.95 -2.20 18.44
C ARG A 266 -9.15 -0.70 18.60
N ALA A 267 -8.09 0.08 18.75
CA ALA A 267 -8.16 1.54 18.85
C ALA A 267 -8.75 2.14 17.56
N ALA A 268 -8.29 1.72 16.40
CA ALA A 268 -8.83 2.14 15.11
C ALA A 268 -10.33 1.82 14.99
N THR A 269 -10.77 0.64 15.46
CA THR A 269 -12.19 0.28 15.48
C THR A 269 -13.02 1.22 16.38
N THR A 270 -12.42 1.78 17.41
CA THR A 270 -13.10 2.75 18.29
C THR A 270 -13.14 4.16 17.68
N LEU A 271 -12.09 4.54 16.94
CA LEU A 271 -11.95 5.88 16.36
C LEU A 271 -12.75 6.02 15.06
N ILE A 272 -12.63 5.05 14.15
CA ILE A 272 -13.27 5.13 12.84
C ILE A 272 -14.77 4.82 12.97
N THR A 273 -15.59 5.78 12.60
CA THR A 273 -17.06 5.61 12.57
C THR A 273 -17.44 4.51 11.57
N ASN A 274 -18.51 3.74 11.86
CA ASN A 274 -18.98 2.63 11.02
C ASN A 274 -17.92 1.53 10.77
N SER A 275 -17.06 1.31 11.73
CA SER A 275 -16.04 0.26 11.65
C SER A 275 -16.40 -1.00 12.44
N SER A 276 -15.81 -2.11 12.04
CA SER A 276 -15.85 -3.39 12.75
C SER A 276 -14.51 -4.11 12.62
N MET A 277 -14.20 -4.98 13.59
CA MET A 277 -12.98 -5.77 13.57
C MET A 277 -13.30 -7.25 13.57
N LYS A 278 -12.55 -8.05 12.82
CA LYS A 278 -12.61 -9.50 12.76
C LYS A 278 -11.22 -10.12 12.81
N PHE A 279 -11.14 -11.32 13.34
CA PHE A 279 -9.93 -12.13 13.23
C PHE A 279 -10.00 -12.98 11.97
N ALA A 280 -9.00 -12.88 11.14
CA ALA A 280 -8.90 -13.58 9.86
C ALA A 280 -7.42 -13.96 9.61
N PRO A 281 -6.91 -15.01 10.31
CA PRO A 281 -5.49 -15.38 10.26
C PRO A 281 -5.08 -16.01 8.94
N HIS A 282 -6.01 -16.62 8.20
CA HIS A 282 -5.72 -17.33 6.95
C HIS A 282 -6.66 -16.91 5.83
N LEU A 283 -6.32 -17.30 4.61
CA LEU A 283 -7.08 -16.92 3.41
C LEU A 283 -8.58 -17.27 3.49
N PRO A 284 -9.02 -18.47 3.95
CA PRO A 284 -10.44 -18.79 4.02
C PRO A 284 -11.22 -17.81 4.90
N GLU A 285 -10.68 -17.44 6.06
CA GLU A 285 -11.32 -16.49 6.98
C GLU A 285 -11.33 -15.08 6.37
N ILE A 286 -10.24 -14.67 5.70
CA ILE A 286 -10.21 -13.38 4.98
C ILE A 286 -11.31 -13.36 3.92
N LEU A 287 -11.43 -14.39 3.09
CA LEU A 287 -12.45 -14.44 2.03
C LEU A 287 -13.86 -14.45 2.61
N SER A 288 -14.09 -15.18 3.73
CA SER A 288 -15.40 -15.27 4.38
C SER A 288 -15.89 -13.95 4.97
N GLU A 289 -15.00 -13.05 5.37
CA GLU A 289 -15.34 -11.74 5.90
C GLU A 289 -15.32 -10.65 4.78
N LEU A 290 -14.31 -10.68 3.91
CA LEU A 290 -14.10 -9.68 2.85
C LEU A 290 -15.24 -9.68 1.83
N ILE A 291 -15.56 -10.85 1.27
CA ILE A 291 -16.49 -10.93 0.14
C ILE A 291 -17.90 -10.46 0.52
N PRO A 292 -18.53 -10.93 1.61
CA PRO A 292 -19.84 -10.42 2.02
C PRO A 292 -19.83 -8.92 2.36
N PHE A 293 -18.74 -8.44 2.97
CA PHE A 293 -18.59 -7.03 3.31
C PHE A 293 -18.54 -6.15 2.05
N VAL A 294 -17.70 -6.50 1.08
CA VAL A 294 -17.59 -5.77 -0.19
C VAL A 294 -18.91 -5.77 -0.95
N ARG A 295 -19.56 -6.93 -1.08
CA ARG A 295 -20.87 -7.07 -1.75
C ARG A 295 -21.96 -6.21 -1.13
N LYS A 296 -21.95 -6.06 0.18
CA LYS A 296 -22.95 -5.30 0.92
C LYS A 296 -22.79 -3.81 0.75
N HIS A 297 -21.55 -3.33 0.71
CA HIS A 297 -21.25 -1.92 0.83
C HIS A 297 -20.79 -1.25 -0.47
N THR A 298 -20.49 -2.01 -1.52
CA THR A 298 -19.97 -1.47 -2.79
C THR A 298 -21.05 -1.50 -3.86
N PRO A 299 -21.34 -0.37 -4.51
CA PRO A 299 -22.30 -0.33 -5.61
C PRO A 299 -21.77 -1.11 -6.82
N ARG A 300 -22.70 -1.54 -7.68
CA ARG A 300 -22.33 -2.16 -8.95
C ARG A 300 -22.00 -1.07 -9.98
N LEU A 301 -20.97 -1.31 -10.75
CA LEU A 301 -20.69 -0.52 -11.96
C LEU A 301 -21.85 -0.65 -12.94
N LYS A 302 -22.12 0.42 -13.68
CA LYS A 302 -23.19 0.50 -14.67
C LYS A 302 -22.86 -0.25 -15.96
#